data_9793160a4c4f49e0a56f2ae0e23fc4d7
#
_entry.id   9793160a4c4f49e0a56f2ae0e23fc4d7
#
_cell.length_a   1.000
_cell.length_b   1.000
_cell.length_c   1.000
_cell.angle_alpha   90.00
_cell.angle_beta   90.00
_cell.angle_gamma   90.00
#
_symmetry.space_group_name_H-M   'P 1'
#
loop_
_entity.id
_entity.type
_entity.pdbx_description
1 polymer ?
#
loop_
_entity_poly.entity_id
_entity_poly.type
_entity_poly.pdbx_seq_one_letter_code
_entity_poly.pdbx_strand_id
1 'polypeptide(L)'
;MTNHINRRGFLKRATSAGVLLAVSQLPAQAEDMPQVFPNRGNFERLSLAYAIIEIGLEKPFSVLHISDTHLTAAYPHEGEKKQALREKRTKTFGGRQEEALRDSLAWAKDHVDYVLHTGDLIDWQSEANLDLVRKYLGEGMIGSMGNHEFSPDMWLSDPKEEHSEAFKDQSRQKLQDAFPYDISFQSQIVNGVNFICLDNVYGTVTPHQVKLFK
;
A
#
# COMPACT_ATOMS: atom_id res chain seq x y z
N MET A 1 -0.96 -11.33 30.73
CA MET A 1 -1.78 -12.06 29.74
C MET A 1 -1.91 -11.17 28.51
N THR A 2 -1.12 -11.43 27.50
CA THR A 2 -1.12 -10.65 26.25
C THR A 2 -2.25 -11.20 25.37
N ASN A 3 -3.32 -10.43 25.21
CA ASN A 3 -4.38 -10.74 24.25
C ASN A 3 -3.85 -10.49 22.83
N HIS A 4 -3.28 -11.50 22.20
CA HIS A 4 -2.99 -11.45 20.78
C HIS A 4 -4.30 -11.58 19.98
N ILE A 5 -4.74 -10.47 19.39
CA ILE A 5 -5.82 -10.52 18.41
C ILE A 5 -5.18 -10.91 17.07
N ASN A 6 -5.43 -12.14 16.62
CA ASN A 6 -4.94 -12.58 15.33
C ASN A 6 -5.78 -11.98 14.19
N ARG A 7 -5.22 -11.99 12.96
CA ARG A 7 -5.83 -11.43 11.75
C ARG A 7 -7.29 -11.90 11.53
N ARG A 8 -7.60 -13.16 11.80
CA ARG A 8 -8.98 -13.69 11.71
C ARG A 8 -9.90 -13.14 12.79
N GLY A 9 -9.40 -12.89 13.99
CA GLY A 9 -10.16 -12.30 15.09
C GLY A 9 -10.45 -10.81 14.86
N PHE A 10 -9.51 -10.08 14.26
CA PHE A 10 -9.69 -8.68 13.85
C PHE A 10 -10.74 -8.56 12.73
N LEU A 11 -10.61 -9.36 11.67
CA LEU A 11 -11.57 -9.37 10.56
C LEU A 11 -12.97 -9.83 11.02
N LYS A 12 -13.09 -10.81 11.90
CA LYS A 12 -14.40 -11.21 12.45
C LYS A 12 -15.05 -10.13 13.30
N ARG A 13 -14.28 -9.29 14.00
CA ARG A 13 -14.83 -8.17 14.77
C ARG A 13 -15.14 -6.96 13.91
N ALA A 14 -14.37 -6.73 12.85
CA ALA A 14 -14.66 -5.70 11.86
C ALA A 14 -15.89 -6.04 11.01
N THR A 15 -16.11 -7.32 10.67
CA THR A 15 -17.30 -7.77 9.94
C THR A 15 -18.57 -7.82 10.78
N SER A 16 -18.47 -7.92 12.11
CA SER A 16 -19.65 -7.89 12.98
C SER A 16 -20.18 -6.50 13.29
N ALA A 17 -19.47 -5.46 12.90
CA ALA A 17 -19.82 -4.06 13.18
C ALA A 17 -20.12 -3.20 11.94
N GLY A 18 -20.65 -3.75 10.85
CA GLY A 18 -21.26 -2.87 9.87
C GLY A 18 -20.92 -2.99 8.40
N VAL A 19 -20.18 -4.00 7.96
CA VAL A 19 -19.88 -4.14 6.51
C VAL A 19 -20.89 -5.04 5.77
N LEU A 20 -21.77 -5.73 6.45
CA LEU A 20 -22.70 -6.70 5.82
C LEU A 20 -24.06 -6.13 5.44
N LEU A 21 -24.31 -4.84 5.61
CA LEU A 21 -25.61 -4.22 5.27
C LEU A 21 -25.62 -3.41 3.97
N ALA A 22 -24.49 -3.25 3.30
CA ALA A 22 -24.43 -2.42 2.09
C ALA A 22 -24.66 -3.18 0.78
N VAL A 23 -24.81 -4.50 0.80
CA VAL A 23 -24.97 -5.29 -0.46
C VAL A 23 -26.43 -5.53 -0.86
N SER A 24 -27.39 -5.27 0.01
CA SER A 24 -28.80 -5.62 -0.27
C SER A 24 -29.70 -4.47 -0.71
N GLN A 25 -29.19 -3.24 -0.76
CA GLN A 25 -29.94 -2.10 -1.30
C GLN A 25 -29.01 -1.19 -2.10
N LEU A 26 -28.57 -1.68 -3.26
CA LEU A 26 -28.18 -0.75 -4.31
C LEU A 26 -29.45 -0.01 -4.75
N PRO A 27 -29.51 1.32 -4.62
CA PRO A 27 -30.60 2.04 -5.22
C PRO A 27 -30.59 1.77 -6.73
N ALA A 28 -31.74 1.58 -7.32
CA ALA A 28 -31.93 1.35 -8.76
C ALA A 28 -31.60 2.59 -9.63
N GLN A 29 -30.73 3.46 -9.17
CA GLN A 29 -30.28 4.70 -9.81
C GLN A 29 -28.78 4.71 -10.03
N ALA A 30 -28.27 3.66 -10.67
CA ALA A 30 -26.90 3.68 -11.21
C ALA A 30 -26.73 4.73 -12.34
N GLU A 31 -27.81 5.40 -12.75
CA GLU A 31 -27.81 6.37 -13.84
C GLU A 31 -27.38 7.78 -13.42
N ASP A 32 -27.42 8.11 -12.12
CA ASP A 32 -27.02 9.43 -11.60
C ASP A 32 -25.66 9.43 -10.88
N MET A 33 -24.95 8.31 -10.92
CA MET A 33 -23.55 8.33 -10.46
C MET A 33 -22.75 9.21 -11.42
N PRO A 34 -21.99 10.20 -10.91
CA PRO A 34 -21.06 10.91 -11.77
C PRO A 34 -20.23 9.84 -12.47
N GLN A 35 -20.20 9.87 -13.79
CA GLN A 35 -19.36 8.97 -14.58
C GLN A 35 -17.91 9.35 -14.28
N VAL A 36 -17.42 8.88 -13.14
CA VAL A 36 -16.08 9.18 -12.62
C VAL A 36 -14.99 8.63 -13.56
N PHE A 37 -15.38 7.81 -14.54
CA PHE A 37 -14.46 7.19 -15.50
C PHE A 37 -14.91 7.35 -16.95
N PRO A 38 -14.96 8.58 -17.48
CA PRO A 38 -15.48 8.79 -18.84
C PRO A 38 -14.55 8.28 -19.96
N ASN A 39 -13.28 8.00 -19.71
CA ASN A 39 -12.33 7.64 -20.76
C ASN A 39 -11.41 6.49 -20.37
N ARG A 40 -11.82 5.29 -20.68
CA ARG A 40 -10.92 4.13 -20.73
C ARG A 40 -9.87 4.24 -21.86
N GLY A 41 -10.03 5.13 -22.82
CA GLY A 41 -9.24 5.19 -24.04
C GLY A 41 -7.75 5.46 -23.87
N ASN A 42 -7.37 6.22 -22.85
CA ASN A 42 -5.96 6.54 -22.59
C ASN A 42 -5.25 5.55 -21.67
N PHE A 43 -5.97 4.61 -21.08
CA PHE A 43 -5.49 3.63 -20.13
C PHE A 43 -5.94 2.21 -20.49
N GLU A 44 -5.79 1.83 -21.75
CA GLU A 44 -6.16 0.51 -22.27
C GLU A 44 -5.55 -0.67 -21.47
N ARG A 45 -4.53 -0.38 -20.65
CA ARG A 45 -3.80 -1.36 -19.86
C ARG A 45 -4.17 -1.38 -18.38
N LEU A 46 -5.02 -0.47 -17.94
CA LEU A 46 -5.50 -0.41 -16.56
C LEU A 46 -6.89 -1.05 -16.49
N SER A 47 -7.01 -2.05 -15.64
CA SER A 47 -8.29 -2.57 -15.21
C SER A 47 -8.62 -2.00 -13.85
N LEU A 48 -9.69 -1.21 -13.77
CA LEU A 48 -10.14 -0.58 -12.55
C LEU A 48 -11.37 -1.30 -12.01
N ALA A 49 -11.32 -1.68 -10.74
CA ALA A 49 -12.49 -2.07 -9.96
C ALA A 49 -12.83 -0.93 -9.00
N TYR A 50 -14.09 -0.66 -8.76
CA TYR A 50 -14.50 0.38 -7.82
C TYR A 50 -15.54 -0.13 -6.83
N ALA A 51 -15.52 0.49 -5.66
CA ALA A 51 -16.52 0.28 -4.62
C ALA A 51 -16.96 1.65 -4.08
N ILE A 52 -18.22 1.75 -3.73
CA ILE A 52 -18.78 2.92 -3.07
C ILE A 52 -18.94 2.59 -1.61
N ILE A 53 -18.44 3.48 -0.74
CA ILE A 53 -18.54 3.36 0.71
C ILE A 53 -19.30 4.57 1.22
N GLU A 54 -20.52 4.35 1.71
CA GLU A 54 -21.35 5.41 2.30
C GLU A 54 -21.01 5.57 3.77
N ILE A 55 -20.46 6.72 4.14
CA ILE A 55 -20.03 7.03 5.51
C ILE A 55 -20.63 8.35 6.01
N GLY A 56 -21.68 8.84 5.34
CA GLY A 56 -22.41 10.06 5.75
C GLY A 56 -21.66 11.36 5.47
N LEU A 57 -20.79 11.41 4.48
CA LEU A 57 -20.13 12.63 4.05
C LEU A 57 -21.10 13.54 3.28
N GLU A 58 -20.99 14.85 3.49
CA GLU A 58 -21.75 15.84 2.72
C GLU A 58 -21.31 15.90 1.25
N LYS A 59 -20.04 15.68 1.01
CA LYS A 59 -19.44 15.68 -0.34
C LYS A 59 -18.67 14.40 -0.58
N PRO A 60 -18.96 13.68 -1.65
CA PRO A 60 -18.17 12.52 -2.02
C PRO A 60 -16.75 12.94 -2.43
N PHE A 61 -15.81 12.05 -2.24
CA PHE A 61 -14.48 12.13 -2.82
C PHE A 61 -14.01 10.73 -3.23
N SER A 62 -12.97 10.66 -4.04
CA SER A 62 -12.49 9.44 -4.64
C SER A 62 -11.06 9.14 -4.26
N VAL A 63 -10.75 7.86 -4.09
CA VAL A 63 -9.41 7.38 -3.76
C VAL A 63 -9.03 6.26 -4.72
N LEU A 64 -7.88 6.38 -5.38
CA LEU A 64 -7.28 5.25 -6.08
C LEU A 64 -6.50 4.40 -5.08
N HIS A 65 -6.90 3.14 -4.96
CA HIS A 65 -6.17 2.16 -4.16
C HIS A 65 -5.25 1.35 -5.07
N ILE A 66 -3.95 1.37 -4.77
CA ILE A 66 -2.90 0.59 -5.43
C ILE A 66 -2.20 -0.27 -4.38
N SER A 67 -1.77 -1.46 -4.75
CA SER A 67 -0.88 -2.30 -3.95
C SER A 67 0.03 -3.14 -4.85
N ASP A 68 1.05 -3.77 -4.27
CA ASP A 68 1.84 -4.81 -4.93
C ASP A 68 2.49 -4.35 -6.24
N THR A 69 3.02 -3.13 -6.27
CA THR A 69 3.70 -2.61 -7.46
C THR A 69 5.07 -3.23 -7.68
N HIS A 70 5.72 -3.71 -6.61
CA HIS A 70 6.99 -4.42 -6.64
C HIS A 70 8.03 -3.76 -7.55
N LEU A 71 8.31 -2.48 -7.34
CA LEU A 71 9.37 -1.80 -8.07
C LEU A 71 10.71 -2.48 -7.86
N THR A 72 11.44 -2.67 -8.95
CA THR A 72 12.71 -3.40 -8.95
C THR A 72 13.82 -2.54 -9.52
N ALA A 73 14.73 -2.09 -8.68
CA ALA A 73 15.90 -1.34 -9.11
C ALA A 73 17.14 -1.74 -8.30
N ALA A 74 18.30 -1.58 -8.90
CA ALA A 74 19.59 -1.69 -8.23
C ALA A 74 20.62 -0.86 -8.98
N TYR A 75 21.45 -0.11 -8.28
CA TYR A 75 22.56 0.60 -8.88
C TYR A 75 23.74 -0.35 -9.16
N PRO A 76 24.58 -0.06 -10.17
CA PRO A 76 25.73 -0.93 -10.49
C PRO A 76 26.66 -1.19 -9.29
N HIS A 77 26.83 -0.19 -8.41
CA HIS A 77 27.69 -0.30 -7.24
C HIS A 77 27.12 -1.16 -6.10
N GLU A 78 25.83 -1.53 -6.15
CA GLU A 78 25.20 -2.41 -5.15
C GLU A 78 25.59 -3.89 -5.32
N GLY A 79 26.39 -4.20 -6.33
CA GLY A 79 26.98 -5.50 -6.56
C GLY A 79 26.17 -6.46 -7.45
N GLU A 80 26.85 -7.50 -7.91
CA GLU A 80 26.30 -8.44 -8.89
C GLU A 80 25.06 -9.18 -8.38
N LYS A 81 25.01 -9.53 -7.09
CA LYS A 81 23.86 -10.22 -6.50
C LYS A 81 22.58 -9.40 -6.65
N LYS A 82 22.61 -8.10 -6.37
CA LYS A 82 21.44 -7.22 -6.51
C LYS A 82 21.10 -6.96 -7.96
N GLN A 83 22.09 -6.89 -8.85
CA GLN A 83 21.84 -6.79 -10.29
C GLN A 83 21.11 -8.04 -10.83
N ALA A 84 21.59 -9.23 -10.47
CA ALA A 84 20.96 -10.50 -10.88
C ALA A 84 19.53 -10.61 -10.30
N LEU A 85 19.33 -10.17 -9.05
CA LEU A 85 18.01 -10.15 -8.42
C LEU A 85 17.07 -9.20 -9.16
N ARG A 86 17.53 -7.98 -9.48
CA ARG A 86 16.78 -7.01 -10.28
C ARG A 86 16.32 -7.62 -11.60
N GLU A 87 17.21 -8.21 -12.38
CA GLU A 87 16.88 -8.81 -13.67
C GLU A 87 15.83 -9.92 -13.54
N LYS A 88 16.03 -10.83 -12.58
CA LYS A 88 15.10 -11.92 -12.31
C LYS A 88 13.72 -11.40 -11.95
N ARG A 89 13.64 -10.46 -11.00
CA ARG A 89 12.37 -9.96 -10.46
C ARG A 89 11.65 -9.06 -11.45
N THR A 90 12.37 -8.19 -12.16
CA THR A 90 11.81 -7.39 -13.25
C THR A 90 11.12 -8.30 -14.28
N LYS A 91 11.78 -9.39 -14.68
CA LYS A 91 11.20 -10.37 -15.59
C LYS A 91 9.96 -11.08 -14.99
N THR A 92 9.99 -11.41 -13.70
CA THR A 92 8.87 -12.05 -13.01
C THR A 92 7.60 -11.22 -13.09
N PHE A 93 7.71 -9.90 -12.97
CA PHE A 93 6.57 -8.96 -13.02
C PHE A 93 6.34 -8.37 -14.43
N GLY A 94 6.93 -8.93 -15.46
CA GLY A 94 6.70 -8.51 -16.84
C GLY A 94 7.45 -7.26 -17.29
N GLY A 95 8.35 -6.72 -16.49
CA GLY A 95 9.29 -5.65 -16.87
C GLY A 95 8.68 -4.25 -16.99
N ARG A 96 7.47 -4.05 -16.49
CA ARG A 96 6.71 -2.80 -16.69
C ARG A 96 6.16 -2.19 -15.39
N GLN A 97 6.69 -2.60 -14.25
CA GLN A 97 6.18 -2.18 -12.93
C GLN A 97 6.17 -0.67 -12.76
N GLU A 98 7.31 -0.02 -13.02
CA GLU A 98 7.43 1.44 -12.90
C GLU A 98 6.59 2.18 -13.94
N GLU A 99 6.49 1.67 -15.15
CA GLU A 99 5.63 2.24 -16.20
C GLU A 99 4.16 2.16 -15.76
N ALA A 100 3.72 1.01 -15.28
CA ALA A 100 2.35 0.82 -14.81
C ALA A 100 2.00 1.74 -13.62
N LEU A 101 2.93 1.90 -12.68
CA LEU A 101 2.75 2.85 -11.58
C LEU A 101 2.62 4.29 -12.08
N ARG A 102 3.51 4.73 -12.97
CA ARG A 102 3.45 6.08 -13.56
C ARG A 102 2.14 6.32 -14.29
N ASP A 103 1.71 5.36 -15.10
CA ASP A 103 0.44 5.45 -15.83
C ASP A 103 -0.74 5.55 -14.85
N SER A 104 -0.73 4.76 -13.78
CA SER A 104 -1.75 4.81 -12.73
C SER A 104 -1.78 6.15 -12.01
N LEU A 105 -0.62 6.71 -11.67
CA LEU A 105 -0.51 8.01 -11.02
C LEU A 105 -0.90 9.17 -11.96
N ALA A 106 -0.53 9.07 -13.25
CA ALA A 106 -0.95 10.04 -14.25
C ALA A 106 -2.46 10.05 -14.43
N TRP A 107 -3.08 8.87 -14.47
CA TRP A 107 -4.53 8.75 -14.51
C TRP A 107 -5.17 9.31 -13.23
N ALA A 108 -4.65 8.97 -12.07
CA ALA A 108 -5.15 9.40 -10.77
C ALA A 108 -5.23 10.93 -10.65
N LYS A 109 -4.24 11.63 -11.16
CA LYS A 109 -4.15 13.09 -11.10
C LYS A 109 -5.38 13.81 -11.64
N ASP A 110 -6.03 13.23 -12.66
CA ASP A 110 -7.17 13.85 -13.33
C ASP A 110 -8.52 13.23 -12.92
N HIS A 111 -8.51 12.14 -12.13
CA HIS A 111 -9.72 11.35 -11.90
C HIS A 111 -10.05 11.08 -10.43
N VAL A 112 -9.09 11.22 -9.53
CA VAL A 112 -9.31 10.97 -8.10
C VAL A 112 -8.68 12.04 -7.23
N ASP A 113 -9.18 12.18 -6.01
CA ASP A 113 -8.70 13.18 -5.07
C ASP A 113 -7.40 12.74 -4.36
N TYR A 114 -7.24 11.42 -4.14
CA TYR A 114 -6.12 10.85 -3.40
C TYR A 114 -5.67 9.51 -3.97
N VAL A 115 -4.43 9.14 -3.66
CA VAL A 115 -3.88 7.82 -3.92
C VAL A 115 -3.50 7.17 -2.60
N LEU A 116 -3.95 5.94 -2.41
CA LEU A 116 -3.61 5.08 -1.29
C LEU A 116 -2.81 3.88 -1.79
N HIS A 117 -1.59 3.69 -1.28
CA HIS A 117 -0.77 2.52 -1.56
C HIS A 117 -0.66 1.63 -0.32
N THR A 118 -1.05 0.37 -0.41
CA THR A 118 -1.16 -0.50 0.78
C THR A 118 -0.08 -1.56 0.89
N GLY A 119 1.12 -1.22 0.45
CA GLY A 119 2.32 -2.03 0.64
C GLY A 119 2.83 -2.73 -0.61
N ASP A 120 4.02 -3.28 -0.51
CA ASP A 120 4.79 -3.86 -1.59
C ASP A 120 5.01 -2.89 -2.77
N LEU A 121 5.33 -1.62 -2.43
CA LEU A 121 5.71 -0.61 -3.42
C LEU A 121 7.05 -0.99 -4.07
N ILE A 122 8.01 -1.41 -3.25
CA ILE A 122 9.31 -1.93 -3.69
C ILE A 122 9.41 -3.43 -3.40
N ASP A 123 10.21 -4.11 -4.20
CA ASP A 123 10.33 -5.57 -4.09
C ASP A 123 11.37 -6.03 -3.06
N TRP A 124 12.32 -5.17 -2.69
CA TRP A 124 13.30 -5.34 -1.61
C TRP A 124 14.02 -4.01 -1.32
N GLN A 125 14.75 -3.95 -0.21
CA GLN A 125 15.58 -2.80 0.16
C GLN A 125 16.88 -2.77 -0.67
N SER A 126 16.93 -1.93 -1.68
CA SER A 126 18.17 -1.48 -2.31
C SER A 126 18.24 0.03 -2.25
N GLU A 127 19.40 0.62 -2.44
CA GLU A 127 19.54 2.07 -2.53
C GLU A 127 18.68 2.63 -3.66
N ALA A 128 18.74 1.99 -4.84
CA ALA A 128 17.95 2.38 -5.98
C ALA A 128 16.43 2.25 -5.74
N ASN A 129 15.96 1.21 -5.05
CA ASN A 129 14.55 1.07 -4.69
C ASN A 129 14.11 2.13 -3.67
N LEU A 130 14.96 2.47 -2.69
CA LEU A 130 14.65 3.53 -1.74
C LEU A 130 14.58 4.91 -2.42
N ASP A 131 15.35 5.15 -3.47
CA ASP A 131 15.21 6.34 -4.30
C ASP A 131 13.91 6.35 -5.10
N LEU A 132 13.43 5.20 -5.55
CA LEU A 132 12.09 5.09 -6.16
C LEU A 132 10.98 5.37 -5.12
N VAL A 133 11.14 4.94 -3.87
CA VAL A 133 10.23 5.33 -2.78
C VAL A 133 10.16 6.84 -2.65
N ARG A 134 11.31 7.53 -2.51
CA ARG A 134 11.39 8.99 -2.41
C ARG A 134 10.78 9.69 -3.62
N LYS A 135 10.93 9.12 -4.80
CA LYS A 135 10.38 9.64 -6.06
C LYS A 135 8.86 9.58 -6.11
N TYR A 136 8.27 8.47 -5.68
CA TYR A 136 6.85 8.20 -5.90
C TYR A 136 5.97 8.48 -4.68
N LEU A 137 6.49 8.37 -3.47
CA LEU A 137 5.78 8.75 -2.25
C LEU A 137 5.98 10.25 -1.95
N GLY A 138 5.51 11.07 -2.86
CA GLY A 138 5.46 12.51 -2.67
C GLY A 138 4.16 12.97 -2.01
N GLU A 139 3.91 14.26 -2.11
CA GLU A 139 2.66 14.88 -1.64
C GLU A 139 1.44 14.21 -2.30
N GLY A 140 0.45 13.82 -1.48
CA GLY A 140 -0.82 13.29 -1.95
C GLY A 140 -0.93 11.76 -2.02
N MET A 141 0.13 11.01 -1.74
CA MET A 141 0.03 9.56 -1.58
C MET A 141 0.13 9.16 -0.11
N ILE A 142 -0.88 8.43 0.36
CA ILE A 142 -0.90 7.81 1.69
C ILE A 142 -0.49 6.35 1.51
N GLY A 143 0.34 5.81 2.39
CA GLY A 143 0.78 4.44 2.24
C GLY A 143 0.97 3.67 3.53
N SER A 144 0.90 2.36 3.43
CA SER A 144 1.32 1.40 4.44
C SER A 144 2.39 0.47 3.89
N MET A 145 3.05 -0.26 4.79
CA MET A 145 4.09 -1.20 4.41
C MET A 145 3.52 -2.58 4.11
N GLY A 146 4.10 -3.24 3.10
CA GLY A 146 4.00 -4.67 2.90
C GLY A 146 5.24 -5.41 3.42
N ASN A 147 5.30 -6.70 3.20
CA ASN A 147 6.43 -7.49 3.69
C ASN A 147 7.70 -7.29 2.84
N HIS A 148 7.56 -6.89 1.59
CA HIS A 148 8.69 -6.66 0.70
C HIS A 148 9.50 -5.43 1.08
N GLU A 149 8.89 -4.39 1.63
CA GLU A 149 9.62 -3.24 2.15
C GLU A 149 10.62 -3.64 3.25
N PHE A 150 10.31 -4.65 4.04
CA PHE A 150 11.19 -5.10 5.13
C PHE A 150 12.30 -6.06 4.68
N SER A 151 12.29 -6.54 3.45
CA SER A 151 13.27 -7.49 2.95
C SER A 151 14.52 -6.81 2.40
N PRO A 152 15.72 -7.04 2.96
CA PRO A 152 16.97 -6.45 2.47
C PRO A 152 17.44 -7.07 1.14
N ASP A 153 17.19 -8.37 0.93
CA ASP A 153 17.67 -9.15 -0.20
C ASP A 153 16.61 -10.13 -0.73
N MET A 154 15.35 -9.84 -0.53
CA MET A 154 14.19 -10.66 -0.87
C MET A 154 14.01 -11.94 -0.05
N TRP A 155 15.06 -12.68 0.21
CA TRP A 155 14.98 -13.96 0.90
C TRP A 155 16.19 -14.10 1.80
N LEU A 156 15.99 -13.99 3.07
CA LEU A 156 16.97 -14.40 4.06
C LEU A 156 17.11 -15.92 4.03
N SER A 157 18.29 -16.39 4.38
CA SER A 157 18.56 -17.81 4.50
C SER A 157 17.73 -18.49 5.59
N ASP A 158 17.30 -17.74 6.60
CA ASP A 158 16.39 -18.19 7.67
C ASP A 158 15.09 -17.39 7.68
N PRO A 159 13.97 -17.99 7.21
CA PRO A 159 12.65 -17.35 7.22
C PRO A 159 12.14 -16.97 8.62
N LYS A 160 12.67 -17.59 9.69
CA LYS A 160 12.29 -17.25 11.07
C LYS A 160 12.91 -15.94 11.52
N GLU A 161 14.12 -15.64 11.07
CA GLU A 161 14.78 -14.36 11.35
C GLU A 161 14.05 -13.23 10.63
N GLU A 162 13.65 -13.45 9.38
CA GLU A 162 12.93 -12.45 8.57
C GLU A 162 11.60 -12.03 9.21
N HIS A 163 10.96 -12.91 9.95
CA HIS A 163 9.69 -12.64 10.61
C HIS A 163 9.84 -12.20 12.07
N SER A 164 11.04 -11.94 12.52
CA SER A 164 11.29 -11.47 13.90
C SER A 164 11.02 -9.97 14.04
N GLU A 165 10.57 -9.55 15.21
CA GLU A 165 10.41 -8.11 15.51
C GLU A 165 11.76 -7.37 15.46
N ALA A 166 12.85 -8.00 15.89
CA ALA A 166 14.20 -7.41 15.83
C ALA A 166 14.63 -7.15 14.38
N PHE A 167 14.36 -8.08 13.48
CA PHE A 167 14.61 -7.91 12.04
C PHE A 167 13.77 -6.77 11.46
N LYS A 168 12.48 -6.74 11.78
CA LYS A 168 11.55 -5.71 11.36
C LYS A 168 11.98 -4.32 11.85
N ASP A 169 12.42 -4.20 13.10
CA ASP A 169 12.91 -2.94 13.64
C ASP A 169 14.20 -2.46 12.97
N GLN A 170 15.12 -3.36 12.68
CA GLN A 170 16.35 -3.03 11.94
C GLN A 170 16.03 -2.55 10.52
N SER A 171 15.12 -3.21 9.83
CA SER A 171 14.68 -2.81 8.49
C SER A 171 13.94 -1.48 8.52
N ARG A 172 13.09 -1.25 9.52
CA ARG A 172 12.33 -0.01 9.71
C ARG A 172 13.25 1.21 9.80
N GLN A 173 14.37 1.12 10.52
CA GLN A 173 15.32 2.22 10.62
C GLN A 173 15.87 2.67 9.26
N LYS A 174 16.13 1.72 8.35
CA LYS A 174 16.59 2.04 6.99
C LYS A 174 15.48 2.60 6.12
N LEU A 175 14.26 2.09 6.28
CA LEU A 175 13.11 2.51 5.49
C LEU A 175 12.63 3.90 5.88
N GLN A 176 12.64 4.23 7.16
CA GLN A 176 12.07 5.47 7.68
C GLN A 176 12.62 6.72 6.98
N ASP A 177 13.90 6.72 6.63
CA ASP A 177 14.55 7.84 5.95
C ASP A 177 14.09 8.03 4.49
N ALA A 178 13.51 6.99 3.91
CA ALA A 178 13.01 7.04 2.54
C ALA A 178 11.52 7.43 2.46
N PHE A 179 10.77 7.23 3.53
CA PHE A 179 9.34 7.51 3.58
C PHE A 179 9.06 8.87 4.23
N PRO A 180 8.13 9.65 3.70
CA PRO A 180 7.83 11.00 4.21
C PRO A 180 6.96 11.00 5.47
N TYR A 181 6.60 9.85 6.01
CA TYR A 181 5.72 9.67 7.17
C TYR A 181 6.20 8.51 8.05
N ASP A 182 5.65 8.41 9.26
CA ASP A 182 5.92 7.27 10.15
C ASP A 182 5.37 5.97 9.55
N ILE A 183 6.27 5.07 9.18
CA ILE A 183 5.92 3.80 8.51
C ILE A 183 5.28 2.78 9.45
N SER A 184 5.35 2.97 10.75
CA SER A 184 4.72 2.07 11.74
C SER A 184 3.24 2.39 11.95
N PHE A 185 2.89 3.67 11.93
CA PHE A 185 1.55 4.18 12.13
C PHE A 185 1.41 5.57 11.52
N GLN A 186 0.43 5.74 10.67
CA GLN A 186 0.08 7.02 10.08
C GLN A 186 -1.42 7.25 10.19
N SER A 187 -1.80 8.48 10.51
CA SER A 187 -3.18 8.93 10.50
C SER A 187 -3.28 10.24 9.73
N GLN A 188 -4.15 10.29 8.73
CA GLN A 188 -4.37 11.48 7.92
C GLN A 188 -5.85 11.71 7.71
N ILE A 189 -6.31 12.92 8.01
CA ILE A 189 -7.71 13.31 7.76
C ILE A 189 -7.81 13.93 6.37
N VAL A 190 -8.65 13.31 5.55
CA VAL A 190 -8.90 13.73 4.18
C VAL A 190 -10.40 13.91 4.01
N ASN A 191 -10.86 15.11 3.70
CA ASN A 191 -12.28 15.42 3.51
C ASN A 191 -13.18 14.93 4.65
N GLY A 192 -12.70 15.01 5.90
CA GLY A 192 -13.43 14.55 7.09
C GLY A 192 -13.33 13.05 7.36
N VAL A 193 -12.65 12.27 6.52
CA VAL A 193 -12.37 10.85 6.74
C VAL A 193 -10.96 10.67 7.29
N ASN A 194 -10.82 9.92 8.38
CA ASN A 194 -9.53 9.59 8.93
C ASN A 194 -9.00 8.29 8.29
N PHE A 195 -7.96 8.41 7.48
CA PHE A 195 -7.20 7.30 6.93
C PHE A 195 -6.14 6.88 7.92
N ILE A 196 -6.24 5.66 8.42
CA ILE A 196 -5.28 5.10 9.36
C ILE A 196 -4.53 3.99 8.65
N CYS A 197 -3.24 4.21 8.42
CA CYS A 197 -2.31 3.23 7.89
C CYS A 197 -1.49 2.65 9.02
N LEU A 198 -1.55 1.34 9.17
CA LEU A 198 -0.92 0.61 10.25
C LEU A 198 -0.05 -0.50 9.67
N ASP A 199 1.22 -0.51 10.03
CA ASP A 199 2.08 -1.65 9.72
C ASP A 199 1.66 -2.88 10.53
N ASN A 200 1.12 -3.87 9.85
CA ASN A 200 0.77 -5.17 10.41
C ASN A 200 1.48 -6.33 9.69
N VAL A 201 2.59 -6.03 9.08
CA VAL A 201 3.43 -7.01 8.38
C VAL A 201 3.74 -8.19 9.30
N TYR A 202 3.67 -9.40 8.73
CA TYR A 202 3.75 -10.66 9.45
C TYR A 202 2.60 -10.93 10.44
N GLY A 203 1.53 -10.13 10.36
CA GLY A 203 0.32 -10.34 11.18
C GLY A 203 0.46 -9.84 12.62
N THR A 204 1.45 -9.01 12.91
CA THR A 204 1.70 -8.46 14.24
C THR A 204 1.38 -6.97 14.28
N VAL A 205 0.81 -6.54 15.41
CA VAL A 205 0.58 -5.13 15.75
C VAL A 205 1.16 -4.92 17.15
N THR A 206 2.04 -3.95 17.29
CA THR A 206 2.72 -3.69 18.56
C THR A 206 1.80 -3.01 19.58
N PRO A 207 2.06 -3.14 20.90
CA PRO A 207 1.33 -2.39 21.91
C PRO A 207 1.38 -0.87 21.72
N HIS A 208 2.49 -0.35 21.16
CA HIS A 208 2.63 1.05 20.83
C HIS A 208 1.63 1.48 19.75
N GLN A 209 1.54 0.73 18.65
CA GLN A 209 0.57 0.99 17.58
C GLN A 209 -0.87 0.92 18.07
N VAL A 210 -1.19 -0.06 18.93
CA VAL A 210 -2.53 -0.16 19.56
C VAL A 210 -2.85 1.07 20.40
N LYS A 211 -1.84 1.67 21.06
CA LYS A 211 -2.03 2.89 21.85
C LYS A 211 -2.27 4.11 20.94
N LEU A 212 -1.59 4.19 19.80
CA LEU A 212 -1.80 5.28 18.84
C LEU A 212 -3.15 5.21 18.13
N PHE A 213 -3.69 4.00 18.00
CA PHE A 213 -5.00 3.77 17.38
C PHE A 213 -6.19 4.18 18.27
N LYS A 214 -6.01 4.32 19.57
CA LYS A 214 -7.05 4.70 20.55
C LYS A 214 -7.17 6.21 20.70
#